data_832e8d81e532511f86df09f8cafdc5c5
#
_entry.id   832e8d81e532511f86df09f8cafdc5c5
#
_cell.length_a   1.000
_cell.length_b   1.000
_cell.length_c   1.000
_cell.angle_alpha   90.00
_cell.angle_beta   90.00
_cell.angle_gamma   90.00
#
_symmetry.space_group_name_H-M   'P 1'
#
loop_
_entity.id
_entity.type
_entity.pdbx_description
1 polymer ?
#
loop_
_entity_poly.entity_id
_entity_poly.type
_entity_poly.pdbx_seq_one_letter_code
_entity_poly.pdbx_strand_id
1 'polypeptide(L)'
;MKKIINNTGATFWKNPIAPYAAYTITEFELKEELSIETLQHALNDTLVAYPRIAYGCTTEDGKLYCIENNLPLEVQVAEKPLLPNGDTLNGHLISVTLWQKRLVIICNHTLTDGTGAKLFISFMMQRYAELAAGTAAEITGPLYDEDLMNEELDVSKIECPKDFQLDPPNPRSLQYVQPKHEVVYTSDGFRISEEGFMNFVKEKKTSPAIALGALLAKQILNAMPESEAPVVFGLATNLREHVGLEKTLTNCIDAISIPLSRQDLQQENYMETLRATLKRRNSSDYVRYNLCNSGTLSIEEQIAMSPTFFISYTGKVGDTKLDFVEKNNIYRMTSRLPMLDMKAQNGWFNVNVTQDNLNNPLTDMLKNAFREIGLEIYEETKTMVTPENGRITIKQV
;
A
#
# COMPACT_ATOMS: atom_id res chain seq x y z
N MET A 1 12.36 16.40 -18.10
CA MET A 1 11.21 16.01 -19.00
C MET A 1 9.90 16.17 -18.22
N LYS A 2 8.78 16.46 -18.91
CA LYS A 2 7.46 16.64 -18.29
C LYS A 2 6.53 15.54 -18.81
N LYS A 3 6.04 14.67 -17.95
CA LYS A 3 5.12 13.56 -18.31
C LYS A 3 3.82 13.70 -17.52
N ILE A 4 2.66 13.46 -18.14
CA ILE A 4 1.38 13.46 -17.45
C ILE A 4 1.30 12.27 -16.50
N ILE A 5 0.81 12.48 -15.29
CA ILE A 5 0.59 11.39 -14.33
C ILE A 5 -0.73 10.71 -14.67
N ASN A 6 -0.72 9.37 -14.64
CA ASN A 6 -1.91 8.57 -14.90
C ASN A 6 -3.01 8.81 -13.84
N ASN A 7 -4.23 8.38 -14.15
CA ASN A 7 -5.39 8.60 -13.28
C ASN A 7 -5.20 8.04 -11.87
N THR A 8 -4.56 6.88 -11.72
CA THR A 8 -4.31 6.28 -10.40
C THR A 8 -3.40 7.16 -9.56
N GLY A 9 -2.24 7.60 -10.10
CA GLY A 9 -1.35 8.51 -9.40
C GLY A 9 -2.00 9.87 -9.09
N ALA A 10 -2.79 10.42 -10.03
CA ALA A 10 -3.48 11.69 -9.84
C ALA A 10 -4.54 11.64 -8.71
N THR A 11 -5.18 10.48 -8.50
CA THR A 11 -6.15 10.29 -7.42
C THR A 11 -5.49 10.46 -6.05
N PHE A 12 -4.24 10.04 -5.90
CA PHE A 12 -3.51 10.17 -4.64
C PHE A 12 -3.03 11.59 -4.36
N TRP A 13 -2.88 12.43 -5.39
CA TRP A 13 -2.50 13.83 -5.23
C TRP A 13 -3.62 14.70 -4.66
N LYS A 14 -4.82 14.51 -5.18
CA LYS A 14 -6.02 15.29 -4.83
C LYS A 14 -7.12 14.37 -4.34
N ASN A 15 -6.90 13.61 -3.28
CA ASN A 15 -8.01 12.86 -2.72
C ASN A 15 -9.02 13.84 -2.09
N PRO A 16 -10.19 14.11 -2.71
CA PRO A 16 -11.18 15.05 -2.20
C PRO A 16 -11.80 14.59 -0.86
N ILE A 17 -11.56 13.35 -0.50
CA ILE A 17 -12.12 12.69 0.66
C ILE A 17 -11.14 12.77 1.85
N ALA A 18 -9.84 12.88 1.60
CA ALA A 18 -8.84 13.06 2.64
C ALA A 18 -8.25 14.47 2.57
N PRO A 19 -8.08 15.17 3.69
CA PRO A 19 -7.48 16.51 3.73
C PRO A 19 -5.98 16.48 3.38
N TYR A 20 -5.40 15.29 3.23
CA TYR A 20 -3.98 15.07 2.94
C TYR A 20 -3.82 14.15 1.74
N ALA A 21 -2.75 14.36 0.98
CA ALA A 21 -2.31 13.42 -0.04
C ALA A 21 -2.02 12.04 0.57
N ALA A 22 -2.14 11.00 -0.23
CA ALA A 22 -1.85 9.65 0.23
C ALA A 22 -0.33 9.44 0.43
N TYR A 23 0.04 8.91 1.58
CA TYR A 23 1.43 8.61 1.93
C TYR A 23 1.60 7.16 2.35
N THR A 24 2.70 6.57 1.89
CA THR A 24 3.26 5.34 2.49
C THR A 24 4.44 5.73 3.37
N ILE A 25 4.41 5.31 4.62
CA ILE A 25 5.43 5.59 5.62
C ILE A 25 6.09 4.27 5.98
N THR A 26 7.39 4.16 5.73
CA THR A 26 8.20 3.01 6.13
C THR A 26 9.11 3.45 7.26
N GLU A 27 8.98 2.82 8.40
CA GLU A 27 9.79 3.06 9.58
C GLU A 27 10.68 1.86 9.86
N PHE A 28 11.95 2.11 10.07
CA PHE A 28 12.94 1.13 10.52
C PHE A 28 13.36 1.48 11.93
N GLU A 29 13.19 0.54 12.85
CA GLU A 29 13.87 0.53 14.14
C GLU A 29 15.24 -0.12 13.94
N LEU A 30 16.29 0.57 14.38
CA LEU A 30 17.69 0.20 14.11
C LEU A 30 18.35 -0.31 15.38
N LYS A 31 19.22 -1.30 15.24
CA LYS A 31 20.04 -1.81 16.37
C LYS A 31 21.09 -0.80 16.81
N GLU A 32 21.57 0.01 15.88
CA GLU A 32 22.59 1.04 16.07
C GLU A 32 22.26 2.31 15.30
N GLU A 33 22.92 3.41 15.62
CA GLU A 33 22.77 4.65 14.88
C GLU A 33 23.48 4.54 13.53
N LEU A 34 22.84 4.98 12.46
CA LEU A 34 23.42 5.01 11.13
C LEU A 34 24.29 6.26 10.96
N SER A 35 25.36 6.15 10.14
CA SER A 35 26.10 7.31 9.66
C SER A 35 25.25 8.11 8.69
N ILE A 36 25.02 9.40 8.99
CA ILE A 36 24.27 10.31 8.15
C ILE A 36 24.95 10.47 6.77
N GLU A 37 26.29 10.60 6.78
CA GLU A 37 27.08 10.75 5.56
C GLU A 37 26.95 9.52 4.66
N THR A 38 27.07 8.32 5.22
CA THR A 38 26.90 7.06 4.48
C THR A 38 25.46 6.89 3.97
N LEU A 39 24.47 7.28 4.79
CA LEU A 39 23.05 7.22 4.37
C LEU A 39 22.75 8.23 3.26
N GLN A 40 23.31 9.45 3.32
CA GLN A 40 23.20 10.43 2.25
C GLN A 40 23.84 9.91 0.96
N HIS A 41 24.99 9.25 1.06
CA HIS A 41 25.65 8.65 -0.11
C HIS A 41 24.76 7.54 -0.70
N ALA A 42 24.22 6.64 0.13
CA ALA A 42 23.30 5.59 -0.30
C ALA A 42 22.04 6.18 -0.97
N LEU A 43 21.49 7.27 -0.45
CA LEU A 43 20.37 7.98 -1.06
C LEU A 43 20.75 8.55 -2.42
N ASN A 44 21.89 9.22 -2.54
CA ASN A 44 22.37 9.79 -3.81
C ASN A 44 22.55 8.69 -4.87
N ASP A 45 23.19 7.57 -4.52
CA ASP A 45 23.35 6.43 -5.41
C ASP A 45 21.99 5.84 -5.82
N THR A 46 21.03 5.82 -4.89
CA THR A 46 19.66 5.37 -5.17
C THR A 46 18.94 6.27 -6.17
N LEU A 47 19.15 7.59 -6.08
CA LEU A 47 18.57 8.54 -7.05
C LEU A 47 19.19 8.40 -8.44
N VAL A 48 20.47 8.03 -8.51
CA VAL A 48 21.13 7.69 -9.80
C VAL A 48 20.59 6.38 -10.35
N ALA A 49 20.40 5.36 -9.52
CA ALA A 49 19.90 4.05 -9.91
C ALA A 49 18.40 4.07 -10.29
N TYR A 50 17.62 4.91 -9.64
CA TYR A 50 16.17 5.07 -9.81
C TYR A 50 15.79 6.56 -9.94
N PRO A 51 16.11 7.23 -11.05
CA PRO A 51 15.92 8.68 -11.20
C PRO A 51 14.46 9.13 -11.06
N ARG A 52 13.49 8.27 -11.35
CA ARG A 52 12.06 8.53 -11.11
C ARG A 52 11.76 8.99 -9.67
N ILE A 53 12.51 8.51 -8.70
CA ILE A 53 12.27 8.83 -7.28
C ILE A 53 12.62 10.28 -6.94
N ALA A 54 13.49 10.91 -7.71
CA ALA A 54 13.81 12.33 -7.57
C ALA A 54 12.72 13.27 -8.12
N TYR A 55 11.75 12.75 -8.90
CA TYR A 55 10.78 13.59 -9.60
C TYR A 55 9.86 14.31 -8.61
N GLY A 56 9.46 15.53 -9.01
CA GLY A 56 8.41 16.31 -8.40
C GLY A 56 7.12 16.28 -9.22
N CYS A 57 6.11 17.04 -8.77
CA CYS A 57 4.86 17.21 -9.49
C CYS A 57 4.53 18.70 -9.69
N THR A 58 3.86 19.00 -10.79
CA THR A 58 3.25 20.30 -11.05
C THR A 58 1.85 20.14 -11.63
N THR A 59 0.99 21.12 -11.38
CA THR A 59 -0.35 21.16 -11.97
C THR A 59 -0.42 22.26 -13.00
N GLU A 60 -0.88 21.94 -14.21
CA GLU A 60 -1.05 22.86 -15.33
C GLU A 60 -2.33 22.52 -16.07
N ASP A 61 -3.18 23.50 -16.35
CA ASP A 61 -4.50 23.31 -16.99
C ASP A 61 -5.35 22.22 -16.35
N GLY A 62 -5.30 22.12 -15.03
CA GLY A 62 -6.05 21.11 -14.26
C GLY A 62 -5.49 19.68 -14.36
N LYS A 63 -4.42 19.46 -15.10
CA LYS A 63 -3.72 18.17 -15.21
C LYS A 63 -2.49 18.14 -14.32
N LEU A 64 -2.21 16.98 -13.76
CA LEU A 64 -1.03 16.73 -12.95
C LEU A 64 0.09 16.16 -13.82
N TYR A 65 1.26 16.74 -13.68
CA TYR A 65 2.46 16.31 -14.41
C TYR A 65 3.56 15.93 -13.43
N CYS A 66 4.26 14.88 -13.78
CA CYS A 66 5.54 14.52 -13.20
C CYS A 66 6.64 15.33 -13.90
N ILE A 67 7.52 15.94 -13.13
CA ILE A 67 8.63 16.74 -13.62
C ILE A 67 9.94 16.25 -13.03
N GLU A 68 10.94 16.15 -13.88
CA GLU A 68 12.30 15.89 -13.45
C GLU A 68 12.76 16.99 -12.47
N ASN A 69 13.35 16.55 -11.37
CA ASN A 69 13.81 17.44 -10.32
C ASN A 69 15.28 17.12 -9.98
N ASN A 70 16.16 18.07 -10.34
CA ASN A 70 17.60 17.95 -10.15
C ASN A 70 18.09 18.67 -8.89
N LEU A 71 17.18 19.16 -8.05
CA LEU A 71 17.54 19.76 -6.77
C LEU A 71 17.96 18.65 -5.78
N PRO A 72 18.87 18.98 -4.83
CA PRO A 72 19.33 17.98 -3.88
C PRO A 72 18.19 17.50 -2.97
N LEU A 73 18.15 16.20 -2.74
CA LEU A 73 17.35 15.55 -1.70
C LEU A 73 18.27 15.18 -0.55
N GLU A 74 18.05 15.78 0.61
CA GLU A 74 18.89 15.58 1.79
C GLU A 74 18.22 14.70 2.83
N VAL A 75 19.01 13.85 3.47
CA VAL A 75 18.59 13.12 4.68
C VAL A 75 18.33 14.13 5.78
N GLN A 76 17.12 14.14 6.31
CA GLN A 76 16.72 15.03 7.39
C GLN A 76 17.12 14.42 8.74
N VAL A 77 17.70 15.24 9.62
CA VAL A 77 17.95 14.84 11.01
C VAL A 77 16.91 15.52 11.89
N ALA A 78 15.86 14.81 12.22
CA ALA A 78 14.73 15.36 12.97
C ALA A 78 13.92 14.26 13.67
N GLU A 79 13.40 14.57 14.85
CA GLU A 79 12.49 13.69 15.59
C GLU A 79 11.17 13.47 14.85
N LYS A 80 10.63 14.56 14.27
CA LYS A 80 9.38 14.54 13.50
C LYS A 80 9.69 14.59 12.01
N PRO A 81 9.44 13.51 11.25
CA PRO A 81 9.65 13.49 9.80
C PRO A 81 8.81 14.54 9.06
N LEU A 82 9.37 15.09 7.96
CA LEU A 82 8.67 16.00 7.06
C LEU A 82 7.77 15.22 6.10
N LEU A 83 6.57 15.76 5.85
CA LEU A 83 5.69 15.27 4.79
C LEU A 83 6.12 15.89 3.45
N PRO A 84 6.43 15.06 2.45
CA PRO A 84 6.78 15.54 1.12
C PRO A 84 5.50 15.96 0.35
N ASN A 85 5.31 17.25 0.12
CA ASN A 85 4.10 17.80 -0.49
C ASN A 85 4.34 18.72 -1.71
N GLY A 86 5.54 18.73 -2.25
CA GLY A 86 5.92 19.63 -3.35
C GLY A 86 6.38 21.00 -2.91
N ASP A 87 5.97 21.52 -1.76
CA ASP A 87 6.40 22.81 -1.20
C ASP A 87 7.56 22.65 -0.20
N THR A 88 7.82 21.42 0.21
CA THR A 88 8.91 21.05 1.11
C THR A 88 9.98 20.25 0.35
N LEU A 89 11.15 20.07 0.95
CA LEU A 89 12.20 19.18 0.44
C LEU A 89 12.58 19.45 -1.03
N ASN A 90 12.68 20.73 -1.41
CA ASN A 90 13.01 21.12 -2.79
C ASN A 90 12.02 20.57 -3.86
N GLY A 91 10.79 20.30 -3.49
CA GLY A 91 9.77 19.78 -4.41
C GLY A 91 9.80 18.26 -4.60
N HIS A 92 10.65 17.53 -3.88
CA HIS A 92 10.64 16.07 -3.90
C HIS A 92 9.39 15.50 -3.22
N LEU A 93 8.93 14.36 -3.73
CA LEU A 93 7.76 13.62 -3.21
C LEU A 93 8.13 12.47 -2.27
N ILE A 94 9.38 12.45 -1.82
CA ILE A 94 9.91 11.52 -0.83
C ILE A 94 10.66 12.29 0.24
N SER A 95 10.61 11.81 1.49
CA SER A 95 11.48 12.26 2.57
C SER A 95 12.19 11.09 3.21
N VAL A 96 13.43 11.30 3.62
CA VAL A 96 14.26 10.36 4.39
C VAL A 96 14.68 11.07 5.66
N THR A 97 14.22 10.59 6.81
CA THR A 97 14.48 11.22 8.11
C THR A 97 15.13 10.22 9.05
N LEU A 98 16.28 10.58 9.59
CA LEU A 98 17.01 9.81 10.60
C LEU A 98 16.95 10.55 11.94
N TRP A 99 16.60 9.84 12.99
CA TRP A 99 16.64 10.34 14.37
C TRP A 99 17.05 9.21 15.32
N GLN A 100 18.26 9.31 15.88
CA GLN A 100 18.81 8.25 16.71
C GLN A 100 18.75 6.88 15.97
N LYS A 101 18.17 5.88 16.62
CA LYS A 101 18.00 4.53 16.06
C LYS A 101 16.69 4.35 15.25
N ARG A 102 16.21 5.42 14.60
CA ARG A 102 14.97 5.42 13.86
C ARG A 102 15.15 6.08 12.50
N LEU A 103 14.91 5.30 11.45
CA LEU A 103 14.88 5.80 10.06
C LEU A 103 13.44 5.77 9.55
N VAL A 104 12.94 6.90 9.08
CA VAL A 104 11.59 7.03 8.51
C VAL A 104 11.69 7.50 7.07
N ILE A 105 11.11 6.74 6.16
CA ILE A 105 10.99 7.09 4.75
C ILE A 105 9.52 7.29 4.43
N ILE A 106 9.17 8.48 3.97
CA ILE A 106 7.80 8.82 3.57
C ILE A 106 7.79 9.02 2.06
N CYS A 107 6.88 8.32 1.39
CA CYS A 107 6.68 8.44 -0.04
C CYS A 107 5.26 8.93 -0.31
N ASN A 108 5.13 10.03 -1.05
CA ASN A 108 3.83 10.44 -1.58
C ASN A 108 3.40 9.42 -2.64
N HIS A 109 2.22 8.87 -2.47
CA HIS A 109 1.73 7.76 -3.31
C HIS A 109 1.49 8.16 -4.78
N THR A 110 1.47 9.48 -5.08
CA THR A 110 1.45 9.98 -6.45
C THR A 110 2.70 9.59 -7.23
N LEU A 111 3.86 9.55 -6.56
CA LEU A 111 5.15 9.26 -7.17
C LEU A 111 5.25 7.81 -7.64
N THR A 112 4.80 6.88 -6.80
CA THR A 112 4.95 5.44 -7.01
C THR A 112 3.98 4.64 -6.13
N ASP A 113 3.75 3.39 -6.48
CA ASP A 113 3.01 2.45 -5.64
C ASP A 113 3.94 1.65 -4.69
N GLY A 114 3.34 0.73 -3.93
CA GLY A 114 4.08 -0.10 -2.98
C GLY A 114 5.16 -0.98 -3.63
N THR A 115 5.00 -1.38 -4.89
CA THR A 115 6.01 -2.17 -5.62
C THR A 115 7.22 -1.31 -5.95
N GLY A 116 7.01 -0.13 -6.53
CA GLY A 116 8.10 0.80 -6.84
C GLY A 116 8.78 1.33 -5.57
N ALA A 117 8.01 1.70 -4.54
CA ALA A 117 8.57 2.14 -3.25
C ALA A 117 9.47 1.07 -2.62
N LYS A 118 9.04 -0.20 -2.64
CA LYS A 118 9.83 -1.32 -2.11
C LYS A 118 11.17 -1.46 -2.84
N LEU A 119 11.19 -1.32 -4.16
CA LEU A 119 12.42 -1.48 -4.95
C LEU A 119 13.47 -0.46 -4.52
N PHE A 120 13.15 0.83 -4.52
CA PHE A 120 14.15 1.85 -4.18
C PHE A 120 14.52 1.84 -2.70
N ILE A 121 13.57 1.61 -1.77
CA ILE A 121 13.88 1.52 -0.33
C ILE A 121 14.83 0.35 -0.05
N SER A 122 14.54 -0.83 -0.63
CA SER A 122 15.40 -2.00 -0.45
C SER A 122 16.79 -1.77 -1.03
N PHE A 123 16.88 -1.13 -2.20
CA PHE A 123 18.16 -0.79 -2.81
C PHE A 123 18.94 0.20 -1.93
N MET A 124 18.32 1.28 -1.46
CA MET A 124 18.96 2.27 -0.60
C MET A 124 19.52 1.65 0.69
N MET A 125 18.75 0.79 1.33
CA MET A 125 19.17 0.12 2.56
C MET A 125 20.31 -0.87 2.33
N GLN A 126 20.25 -1.63 1.23
CA GLN A 126 21.36 -2.52 0.84
C GLN A 126 22.61 -1.71 0.48
N ARG A 127 22.41 -0.60 -0.25
CA ARG A 127 23.50 0.30 -0.64
C ARG A 127 24.19 0.91 0.58
N TYR A 128 23.41 1.29 1.60
CA TYR A 128 23.98 1.70 2.88
C TYR A 128 24.88 0.61 3.48
N ALA A 129 24.42 -0.64 3.53
CA ALA A 129 25.20 -1.76 4.05
C ALA A 129 26.51 -1.97 3.29
N GLU A 130 26.48 -1.92 1.95
CA GLU A 130 27.66 -2.06 1.10
C GLU A 130 28.68 -0.93 1.31
N LEU A 131 28.20 0.32 1.40
CA LEU A 131 29.04 1.50 1.66
C LEU A 131 29.68 1.42 3.05
N ALA A 132 28.91 1.05 4.08
CA ALA A 132 29.40 0.90 5.43
C ALA A 132 30.45 -0.22 5.57
N ALA A 133 30.31 -1.29 4.77
CA ALA A 133 31.28 -2.38 4.69
C ALA A 133 32.48 -2.10 3.78
N GLY A 134 32.50 -0.99 3.03
CA GLY A 134 33.53 -0.67 2.04
C GLY A 134 33.56 -1.61 0.82
N THR A 135 32.43 -2.27 0.52
CA THR A 135 32.28 -3.23 -0.60
C THR A 135 31.46 -2.68 -1.76
N ALA A 136 31.02 -1.42 -1.66
CA ALA A 136 30.15 -0.80 -2.63
C ALA A 136 30.85 -0.59 -4.00
N ALA A 137 30.24 -1.09 -5.07
CA ALA A 137 30.66 -0.76 -6.44
C ALA A 137 30.14 0.65 -6.83
N GLU A 138 30.76 1.30 -7.79
CA GLU A 138 30.30 2.58 -8.31
C GLU A 138 28.97 2.45 -9.05
N ILE A 139 28.04 3.36 -8.80
CA ILE A 139 26.77 3.48 -9.53
C ILE A 139 26.93 4.58 -10.57
N THR A 140 27.00 4.22 -11.83
CA THR A 140 27.28 5.15 -12.95
C THR A 140 26.04 5.57 -13.75
N GLY A 141 24.86 5.01 -13.43
CA GLY A 141 23.61 5.33 -14.14
C GLY A 141 22.41 4.51 -13.66
N PRO A 142 21.26 4.69 -14.32
CA PRO A 142 20.04 3.96 -14.01
C PRO A 142 20.21 2.44 -14.12
N LEU A 143 19.60 1.68 -13.20
CA LEU A 143 19.64 0.20 -13.23
C LEU A 143 18.79 -0.38 -14.37
N TYR A 144 17.82 0.38 -14.86
CA TYR A 144 16.94 0.02 -15.97
C TYR A 144 16.84 1.19 -16.95
N ASP A 145 16.33 0.91 -18.14
CA ASP A 145 15.97 1.94 -19.10
C ASP A 145 15.02 2.97 -18.47
N GLU A 146 15.41 4.24 -18.50
CA GLU A 146 14.70 5.33 -17.82
C GLU A 146 13.31 5.56 -18.40
N ASP A 147 13.13 5.40 -19.71
CA ASP A 147 11.81 5.53 -20.34
C ASP A 147 10.86 4.45 -19.87
N LEU A 148 11.33 3.21 -19.70
CA LEU A 148 10.54 2.12 -19.16
C LEU A 148 10.19 2.34 -17.67
N MET A 149 11.13 2.87 -16.87
CA MET A 149 10.85 3.20 -15.45
C MET A 149 9.82 4.30 -15.30
N ASN A 150 9.77 5.23 -16.23
CA ASN A 150 8.87 6.39 -16.22
C ASN A 150 7.60 6.19 -17.06
N GLU A 151 7.37 5.00 -17.60
CA GLU A 151 6.19 4.75 -18.41
C GLU A 151 4.92 4.74 -17.54
N GLU A 152 4.02 5.66 -17.83
CA GLU A 152 2.74 5.78 -17.13
C GLU A 152 1.71 4.84 -17.75
N LEU A 153 0.82 4.28 -16.91
CA LEU A 153 -0.32 3.51 -17.34
C LEU A 153 -1.26 4.41 -18.18
N ASP A 154 -1.29 4.19 -19.47
CA ASP A 154 -2.15 4.89 -20.42
C ASP A 154 -3.27 3.95 -20.90
N VAL A 155 -4.46 4.13 -20.34
CA VAL A 155 -5.63 3.29 -20.65
C VAL A 155 -5.99 3.34 -22.15
N SER A 156 -5.69 4.44 -22.85
CA SER A 156 -5.97 4.56 -24.28
C SER A 156 -5.14 3.64 -25.16
N LYS A 157 -4.02 3.13 -24.63
CA LYS A 157 -3.12 2.17 -25.31
C LYS A 157 -3.44 0.71 -25.00
N ILE A 158 -4.37 0.47 -24.08
CA ILE A 158 -4.74 -0.89 -23.70
C ILE A 158 -5.67 -1.47 -24.77
N GLU A 159 -5.30 -2.62 -25.30
CA GLU A 159 -6.17 -3.37 -26.19
C GLU A 159 -7.32 -3.98 -25.38
N CYS A 160 -8.53 -3.46 -25.60
CA CYS A 160 -9.75 -3.96 -24.96
C CYS A 160 -10.13 -5.33 -25.52
N PRO A 161 -10.33 -6.35 -24.66
CA PRO A 161 -10.84 -7.64 -25.09
C PRO A 161 -12.19 -7.50 -25.76
N LYS A 162 -12.35 -8.13 -26.93
CA LYS A 162 -13.65 -8.20 -27.63
C LYS A 162 -14.46 -9.35 -27.02
N ASP A 163 -15.77 -9.17 -27.00
CA ASP A 163 -16.74 -10.22 -26.55
C ASP A 163 -16.51 -10.73 -25.11
N PHE A 164 -15.87 -9.91 -24.26
CA PHE A 164 -15.66 -10.24 -22.86
C PHE A 164 -16.91 -9.92 -22.03
N GLN A 165 -17.38 -10.88 -21.25
CA GLN A 165 -18.53 -10.68 -20.37
C GLN A 165 -18.06 -10.48 -18.94
N LEU A 166 -18.26 -9.29 -18.39
CA LEU A 166 -18.04 -9.01 -16.98
C LEU A 166 -19.00 -9.74 -16.07
N ASP A 167 -18.58 -9.93 -14.84
CA ASP A 167 -19.49 -10.19 -13.74
C ASP A 167 -20.54 -9.05 -13.62
N PRO A 168 -21.71 -9.34 -13.06
CA PRO A 168 -22.60 -8.28 -12.61
C PRO A 168 -21.85 -7.27 -11.74
N PRO A 169 -22.17 -5.97 -11.82
CA PRO A 169 -21.58 -4.98 -10.94
C PRO A 169 -21.68 -5.41 -9.49
N ASN A 170 -20.65 -5.12 -8.69
CA ASN A 170 -20.72 -5.40 -7.26
C ASN A 170 -21.95 -4.68 -6.68
N PRO A 171 -22.72 -5.37 -5.83
CA PRO A 171 -23.81 -4.70 -5.13
C PRO A 171 -23.22 -3.60 -4.24
N ARG A 172 -24.06 -2.60 -3.89
CA ARG A 172 -23.65 -1.55 -2.96
C ARG A 172 -23.11 -2.18 -1.68
N SER A 173 -21.86 -1.85 -1.35
CA SER A 173 -21.17 -2.41 -0.19
C SER A 173 -21.72 -1.84 1.12
N LEU A 174 -21.67 -2.66 2.15
CA LEU A 174 -21.87 -2.21 3.51
C LEU A 174 -20.79 -1.20 3.86
N GLN A 175 -21.20 0.04 4.17
CA GLN A 175 -20.28 1.08 4.59
C GLN A 175 -20.16 1.05 6.10
N TYR A 176 -18.99 0.63 6.57
CA TYR A 176 -18.66 0.67 7.99
C TYR A 176 -18.08 2.06 8.32
N VAL A 177 -18.95 3.08 8.36
CA VAL A 177 -18.53 4.46 8.60
C VAL A 177 -18.54 4.73 10.11
N GLN A 178 -17.36 5.04 10.64
CA GLN A 178 -17.23 5.59 12.00
C GLN A 178 -17.34 7.13 11.94
N PRO A 179 -17.98 7.78 12.92
CA PRO A 179 -18.00 9.25 12.99
C PRO A 179 -16.57 9.78 13.13
N LYS A 180 -16.21 10.76 12.30
CA LYS A 180 -14.93 11.45 12.40
C LYS A 180 -14.94 12.48 13.52
N HIS A 181 -13.93 12.44 14.36
CA HIS A 181 -13.71 13.48 15.35
C HIS A 181 -12.46 14.32 15.05
N GLU A 182 -11.38 13.70 14.59
CA GLU A 182 -10.12 14.36 14.22
C GLU A 182 -9.41 13.58 13.11
N VAL A 183 -8.48 14.25 12.41
CA VAL A 183 -7.66 13.58 11.40
C VAL A 183 -6.47 12.92 12.10
N VAL A 184 -6.70 11.74 12.62
CA VAL A 184 -5.67 10.89 13.23
C VAL A 184 -5.75 9.52 12.57
N TYR A 185 -4.61 9.05 12.10
CA TYR A 185 -4.49 7.69 11.59
C TYR A 185 -4.01 6.79 12.72
N THR A 186 -4.76 5.73 12.99
CA THR A 186 -4.31 4.66 13.89
C THR A 186 -3.87 3.47 13.08
N SER A 187 -2.78 2.85 13.49
CA SER A 187 -2.30 1.59 12.94
C SER A 187 -2.11 0.62 14.10
N ASP A 188 -2.99 -0.37 14.17
CA ASP A 188 -2.91 -1.43 15.16
C ASP A 188 -2.23 -2.64 14.52
N GLY A 189 -1.10 -3.05 15.07
CA GLY A 189 -0.31 -4.17 14.60
C GLY A 189 -0.35 -5.36 15.53
N PHE A 190 -0.26 -6.56 14.98
CA PHE A 190 -0.08 -7.80 15.72
C PHE A 190 0.54 -8.89 14.82
N ARG A 191 0.95 -10.00 15.44
CA ARG A 191 1.52 -11.16 14.75
C ARG A 191 0.67 -12.41 14.96
N ILE A 192 0.63 -13.27 13.93
CA ILE A 192 0.07 -14.62 13.99
C ILE A 192 1.08 -15.60 13.39
N SER A 193 1.01 -16.88 13.78
CA SER A 193 1.86 -17.92 13.20
C SER A 193 1.64 -18.03 11.69
N GLU A 194 2.72 -17.93 10.90
CA GLU A 194 2.67 -18.17 9.45
C GLU A 194 2.22 -19.60 9.15
N GLU A 195 2.81 -20.59 9.82
CA GLU A 195 2.46 -22.00 9.64
C GLU A 195 1.01 -22.27 9.99
N GLY A 196 0.54 -21.79 11.15
CA GLY A 196 -0.84 -21.97 11.60
C GLY A 196 -1.85 -21.39 10.61
N PHE A 197 -1.62 -20.15 10.17
CA PHE A 197 -2.51 -19.53 9.20
C PHE A 197 -2.46 -20.21 7.82
N MET A 198 -1.29 -20.61 7.35
CA MET A 198 -1.16 -21.32 6.07
C MET A 198 -1.80 -22.72 6.10
N ASN A 199 -1.84 -23.40 7.26
CA ASN A 199 -2.58 -24.65 7.41
C ASN A 199 -4.09 -24.42 7.26
N PHE A 200 -4.64 -23.36 7.90
CA PHE A 200 -6.03 -22.95 7.71
C PHE A 200 -6.33 -22.60 6.24
N VAL A 201 -5.46 -21.82 5.58
CA VAL A 201 -5.59 -21.44 4.17
C VAL A 201 -5.64 -22.67 3.25
N LYS A 202 -4.81 -23.69 3.50
CA LYS A 202 -4.81 -24.95 2.75
C LYS A 202 -6.09 -25.76 2.99
N GLU A 203 -6.52 -25.89 4.25
CA GLU A 203 -7.76 -26.59 4.61
C GLU A 203 -8.97 -25.98 3.89
N LYS A 204 -9.07 -24.66 3.89
CA LYS A 204 -10.16 -23.93 3.22
C LYS A 204 -9.96 -23.76 1.70
N LYS A 205 -8.91 -24.35 1.11
CA LYS A 205 -8.56 -24.29 -0.33
C LYS A 205 -8.57 -22.87 -0.88
N THR A 206 -8.11 -21.91 -0.09
CA THR A 206 -8.16 -20.47 -0.40
C THR A 206 -6.77 -19.85 -0.57
N SER A 207 -6.66 -18.52 -0.56
CA SER A 207 -5.40 -17.80 -0.52
C SER A 207 -5.32 -16.94 0.75
N PRO A 208 -4.11 -16.55 1.23
CA PRO A 208 -3.98 -15.77 2.44
C PRO A 208 -4.77 -14.45 2.40
N ALA A 209 -4.75 -13.74 1.28
CA ALA A 209 -5.49 -12.49 1.13
C ALA A 209 -7.02 -12.69 1.17
N ILE A 210 -7.53 -13.73 0.52
CA ILE A 210 -8.96 -14.09 0.58
C ILE A 210 -9.35 -14.54 1.99
N ALA A 211 -8.54 -15.39 2.65
CA ALA A 211 -8.80 -15.81 4.01
C ALA A 211 -8.90 -14.62 4.97
N LEU A 212 -7.92 -13.69 4.91
CA LEU A 212 -7.92 -12.48 5.71
C LEU A 212 -9.18 -11.65 5.51
N GLY A 213 -9.54 -11.38 4.25
CA GLY A 213 -10.73 -10.60 3.89
C GLY A 213 -12.02 -11.28 4.33
N ALA A 214 -12.15 -12.58 4.09
CA ALA A 214 -13.34 -13.36 4.45
C ALA A 214 -13.54 -13.45 5.96
N LEU A 215 -12.46 -13.62 6.74
CA LEU A 215 -12.51 -13.64 8.19
C LEU A 215 -13.02 -12.32 8.76
N LEU A 216 -12.45 -11.19 8.33
CA LEU A 216 -12.93 -9.87 8.80
C LEU A 216 -14.34 -9.58 8.29
N ALA A 217 -14.64 -9.85 7.02
CA ALA A 217 -15.96 -9.61 6.45
C ALA A 217 -17.05 -10.39 7.19
N LYS A 218 -16.80 -11.64 7.60
CA LYS A 218 -17.70 -12.44 8.44
C LYS A 218 -17.98 -11.76 9.78
N GLN A 219 -16.96 -11.23 10.44
CA GLN A 219 -17.12 -10.53 11.73
C GLN A 219 -17.96 -9.23 11.56
N ILE A 220 -17.71 -8.46 10.51
CA ILE A 220 -18.49 -7.25 10.21
C ILE A 220 -19.95 -7.60 9.96
N LEU A 221 -20.24 -8.62 9.14
CA LEU A 221 -21.60 -9.09 8.90
C LEU A 221 -22.28 -9.53 10.20
N ASN A 222 -21.59 -10.24 11.07
CA ASN A 222 -22.13 -10.69 12.35
C ASN A 222 -22.43 -9.49 13.30
N ALA A 223 -21.61 -8.44 13.27
CA ALA A 223 -21.82 -7.25 14.08
C ALA A 223 -22.97 -6.36 13.57
N MET A 224 -23.45 -6.57 12.33
CA MET A 224 -24.51 -5.77 11.71
C MET A 224 -25.65 -6.65 11.19
N PRO A 225 -26.35 -7.41 12.06
CA PRO A 225 -27.31 -8.44 11.66
C PRO A 225 -28.48 -7.91 10.83
N GLU A 226 -28.85 -6.64 11.02
CA GLU A 226 -29.96 -6.01 10.30
C GLU A 226 -29.64 -5.57 8.87
N SER A 227 -28.35 -5.63 8.46
CA SER A 227 -27.94 -5.21 7.12
C SER A 227 -27.99 -6.37 6.13
N GLU A 228 -28.70 -6.16 5.03
CA GLU A 228 -28.70 -7.07 3.88
C GLU A 228 -27.55 -6.80 2.90
N ALA A 229 -26.87 -5.65 3.06
CA ALA A 229 -25.76 -5.28 2.18
C ALA A 229 -24.56 -6.23 2.40
N PRO A 230 -23.89 -6.67 1.33
CA PRO A 230 -22.67 -7.47 1.46
C PRO A 230 -21.52 -6.61 1.96
N VAL A 231 -20.55 -7.25 2.60
CA VAL A 231 -19.22 -6.68 2.79
C VAL A 231 -18.43 -6.89 1.51
N VAL A 232 -17.86 -5.83 0.98
CA VAL A 232 -16.96 -5.90 -0.18
C VAL A 232 -15.56 -5.54 0.29
N PHE A 233 -14.60 -6.43 0.10
CA PHE A 233 -13.20 -6.11 0.38
C PHE A 233 -12.41 -5.96 -0.92
N GLY A 234 -11.59 -4.90 -0.98
CA GLY A 234 -10.73 -4.60 -2.11
C GLY A 234 -9.34 -5.20 -1.90
N LEU A 235 -8.82 -5.91 -2.89
CA LEU A 235 -7.46 -6.43 -2.89
C LEU A 235 -6.59 -5.56 -3.78
N ALA A 236 -5.62 -4.86 -3.19
CA ALA A 236 -4.64 -4.09 -3.95
C ALA A 236 -3.84 -5.04 -4.86
N THR A 237 -3.89 -4.80 -6.15
CA THR A 237 -3.35 -5.68 -7.18
C THR A 237 -2.37 -4.93 -8.06
N ASN A 238 -1.19 -5.52 -8.27
CA ASN A 238 -0.21 -5.04 -9.23
C ASN A 238 -0.68 -5.38 -10.66
N LEU A 239 -0.83 -4.37 -11.50
CA LEU A 239 -1.33 -4.54 -12.87
C LEU A 239 -0.22 -4.71 -13.92
N ARG A 240 1.05 -4.51 -13.56
CA ARG A 240 2.18 -4.41 -14.50
C ARG A 240 2.21 -5.52 -15.55
N GLU A 241 2.12 -6.77 -15.11
CA GLU A 241 2.13 -7.95 -16.00
C GLU A 241 0.88 -8.01 -16.90
N HIS A 242 -0.25 -7.46 -16.46
CA HIS A 242 -1.50 -7.45 -17.24
C HIS A 242 -1.48 -6.45 -18.39
N VAL A 243 -0.68 -5.39 -18.26
CA VAL A 243 -0.65 -4.25 -19.19
C VAL A 243 0.71 -4.04 -19.89
N GLY A 244 1.68 -4.92 -19.65
CA GLY A 244 3.00 -4.88 -20.30
C GLY A 244 3.92 -3.78 -19.77
N LEU A 245 3.78 -3.41 -18.50
CA LEU A 245 4.55 -2.37 -17.81
C LEU A 245 5.43 -2.91 -16.68
N GLU A 246 6.05 -4.08 -16.86
CA GLU A 246 6.77 -4.82 -15.80
C GLU A 246 7.88 -4.01 -15.14
N LYS A 247 8.48 -3.06 -15.86
CA LYS A 247 9.62 -2.27 -15.39
C LYS A 247 9.24 -0.89 -14.86
N THR A 248 7.98 -0.48 -14.95
CA THR A 248 7.61 0.86 -14.49
C THR A 248 7.69 0.99 -12.97
N LEU A 249 8.15 2.16 -12.51
CA LEU A 249 8.10 2.57 -11.11
C LEU A 249 6.87 3.43 -10.81
N THR A 250 6.10 3.81 -11.83
CA THR A 250 4.89 4.62 -11.65
C THR A 250 3.77 3.81 -11.01
N ASN A 251 2.67 4.47 -10.63
CA ASN A 251 1.51 3.75 -10.11
C ASN A 251 0.90 2.84 -11.17
N CYS A 252 0.96 1.55 -10.93
CA CYS A 252 0.38 0.54 -11.80
C CYS A 252 -0.40 -0.48 -10.96
N ILE A 253 -1.35 0.05 -10.16
CA ILE A 253 -2.19 -0.72 -9.25
C ILE A 253 -3.66 -0.41 -9.49
N ASP A 254 -4.50 -1.38 -9.14
CA ASP A 254 -5.94 -1.24 -8.98
C ASP A 254 -6.42 -2.11 -7.83
N ALA A 255 -7.70 -2.05 -7.50
CA ALA A 255 -8.31 -2.87 -6.47
C ALA A 255 -9.29 -3.87 -7.08
N ILE A 256 -9.03 -5.15 -6.87
CA ILE A 256 -10.00 -6.19 -7.19
C ILE A 256 -10.97 -6.32 -6.02
N SER A 257 -12.22 -5.93 -6.23
CA SER A 257 -13.28 -6.00 -5.22
C SER A 257 -13.89 -7.39 -5.17
N ILE A 258 -14.03 -7.94 -3.94
CA ILE A 258 -14.60 -9.26 -3.67
C ILE A 258 -15.80 -9.09 -2.72
N PRO A 259 -17.03 -9.32 -3.17
CA PRO A 259 -18.20 -9.29 -2.32
C PRO A 259 -18.35 -10.58 -1.52
N LEU A 260 -18.82 -10.44 -0.28
CA LEU A 260 -19.23 -11.54 0.59
C LEU A 260 -20.57 -11.20 1.25
N SER A 261 -21.59 -11.96 0.95
CA SER A 261 -22.93 -11.83 1.52
C SER A 261 -23.17 -12.83 2.66
N ARG A 262 -24.28 -12.64 3.40
CA ARG A 262 -24.75 -13.64 4.38
C ARG A 262 -25.11 -14.96 3.74
N GLN A 263 -25.65 -14.92 2.54
CA GLN A 263 -26.01 -16.14 1.79
C GLN A 263 -24.75 -16.95 1.43
N ASP A 264 -23.66 -16.28 1.06
CA ASP A 264 -22.39 -16.96 0.77
C ASP A 264 -21.85 -17.67 2.00
N LEU A 265 -21.96 -17.06 3.21
CA LEU A 265 -21.50 -17.66 4.47
C LEU A 265 -22.22 -18.96 4.84
N GLN A 266 -23.38 -19.26 4.24
CA GLN A 266 -24.11 -20.52 4.44
C GLN A 266 -23.49 -21.68 3.66
N GLN A 267 -22.62 -21.38 2.69
CA GLN A 267 -21.94 -22.40 1.88
C GLN A 267 -20.64 -22.83 2.57
N GLU A 268 -20.45 -24.12 2.77
CA GLU A 268 -19.25 -24.66 3.42
C GLU A 268 -17.96 -24.28 2.70
N ASN A 269 -17.99 -24.18 1.36
CA ASN A 269 -16.86 -23.89 0.50
C ASN A 269 -16.77 -22.42 0.06
N TYR A 270 -17.40 -21.49 0.77
CA TYR A 270 -17.46 -20.07 0.34
C TYR A 270 -16.07 -19.45 0.10
N MET A 271 -15.06 -19.76 0.89
CA MET A 271 -13.69 -19.24 0.71
C MET A 271 -13.04 -19.74 -0.59
N GLU A 272 -13.29 -20.98 -0.99
CA GLU A 272 -12.84 -21.53 -2.27
C GLU A 272 -13.53 -20.80 -3.44
N THR A 273 -14.82 -20.51 -3.31
CA THR A 273 -15.59 -19.71 -4.29
C THR A 273 -15.05 -18.28 -4.41
N LEU A 274 -14.74 -17.62 -3.29
CA LEU A 274 -14.13 -16.28 -3.31
C LEU A 274 -12.75 -16.29 -3.98
N ARG A 275 -11.95 -17.34 -3.75
CA ARG A 275 -10.66 -17.52 -4.43
C ARG A 275 -10.84 -17.71 -5.94
N ALA A 276 -11.82 -18.47 -6.38
CA ALA A 276 -12.13 -18.61 -7.80
C ALA A 276 -12.55 -17.28 -8.43
N THR A 277 -13.35 -16.48 -7.72
CA THR A 277 -13.71 -15.13 -8.12
C THR A 277 -12.48 -14.22 -8.25
N LEU A 278 -11.58 -14.23 -7.27
CA LEU A 278 -10.33 -13.50 -7.36
C LEU A 278 -9.49 -13.92 -8.59
N LYS A 279 -9.33 -15.23 -8.79
CA LYS A 279 -8.55 -15.75 -9.93
C LYS A 279 -9.13 -15.27 -11.27
N ARG A 280 -10.46 -15.27 -11.42
CA ARG A 280 -11.14 -14.79 -12.63
C ARG A 280 -10.95 -13.28 -12.79
N ARG A 281 -11.19 -12.47 -11.74
CA ARG A 281 -11.08 -11.02 -11.77
C ARG A 281 -9.65 -10.52 -11.91
N ASN A 282 -8.67 -11.34 -11.57
CA ASN A 282 -7.23 -11.07 -11.76
C ASN A 282 -6.69 -11.66 -13.08
N SER A 283 -7.54 -12.08 -14.02
CA SER A 283 -7.08 -12.45 -15.36
C SER A 283 -6.77 -11.20 -16.19
N SER A 284 -5.83 -11.29 -17.12
CA SER A 284 -5.43 -10.16 -17.95
C SER A 284 -6.60 -9.57 -18.74
N ASP A 285 -7.49 -10.42 -19.27
CA ASP A 285 -8.65 -9.97 -20.02
C ASP A 285 -9.65 -9.19 -19.11
N TYR A 286 -9.89 -9.68 -17.89
CA TYR A 286 -10.77 -9.01 -16.94
C TYR A 286 -10.20 -7.63 -16.54
N VAL A 287 -8.91 -7.60 -16.21
CA VAL A 287 -8.21 -6.36 -15.82
C VAL A 287 -8.22 -5.35 -16.96
N ARG A 288 -7.84 -5.75 -18.18
CA ARG A 288 -7.86 -4.86 -19.34
C ARG A 288 -9.26 -4.34 -19.66
N TYR A 289 -10.28 -5.21 -19.61
CA TYR A 289 -11.66 -4.81 -19.84
C TYR A 289 -12.12 -3.78 -18.81
N ASN A 290 -11.83 -3.99 -17.53
CA ASN A 290 -12.14 -3.03 -16.47
C ASN A 290 -11.46 -1.68 -16.70
N LEU A 291 -10.18 -1.67 -17.02
CA LEU A 291 -9.42 -0.43 -17.28
C LEU A 291 -10.01 0.35 -18.44
N CYS A 292 -10.37 -0.32 -19.55
CA CYS A 292 -11.01 0.34 -20.69
C CYS A 292 -12.35 0.98 -20.36
N ASN A 293 -13.09 0.45 -19.39
CA ASN A 293 -14.43 0.90 -19.05
C ASN A 293 -14.51 1.71 -17.75
N SER A 294 -13.40 1.87 -17.02
CA SER A 294 -13.38 2.55 -15.73
C SER A 294 -13.78 4.04 -15.78
N GLY A 295 -13.61 4.70 -16.92
CA GLY A 295 -13.98 6.10 -17.14
C GLY A 295 -15.48 6.35 -17.37
N THR A 296 -16.32 5.30 -17.41
CA THR A 296 -17.75 5.43 -17.72
C THR A 296 -18.63 5.60 -16.48
N LEU A 297 -18.09 5.37 -15.28
CA LEU A 297 -18.85 5.45 -14.04
C LEU A 297 -18.91 6.87 -13.49
N SER A 298 -20.10 7.28 -13.04
CA SER A 298 -20.30 8.51 -12.28
C SER A 298 -19.59 8.45 -10.93
N ILE A 299 -19.32 9.61 -10.31
CA ILE A 299 -18.74 9.68 -8.96
C ILE A 299 -19.61 8.95 -7.93
N GLU A 300 -20.93 9.05 -8.06
CA GLU A 300 -21.89 8.37 -7.18
C GLU A 300 -21.80 6.84 -7.29
N GLU A 301 -21.67 6.33 -8.52
CA GLU A 301 -21.45 4.91 -8.78
C GLU A 301 -20.10 4.44 -8.23
N GLN A 302 -19.03 5.20 -8.42
CA GLN A 302 -17.71 4.89 -7.84
C GLN A 302 -17.75 4.82 -6.31
N ILE A 303 -18.44 5.76 -5.66
CA ILE A 303 -18.63 5.75 -4.21
C ILE A 303 -19.47 4.54 -3.76
N ALA A 304 -20.56 4.24 -4.48
CA ALA A 304 -21.42 3.11 -4.15
C ALA A 304 -20.74 1.76 -4.32
N MET A 305 -19.76 1.67 -5.22
CA MET A 305 -18.94 0.48 -5.48
C MET A 305 -17.66 0.41 -4.63
N SER A 306 -17.39 1.44 -3.82
CA SER A 306 -16.21 1.46 -2.96
C SER A 306 -16.23 0.27 -1.98
N PRO A 307 -15.11 -0.41 -1.76
CA PRO A 307 -15.04 -1.49 -0.80
C PRO A 307 -15.36 -1.02 0.62
N THR A 308 -15.75 -1.95 1.49
CA THR A 308 -15.89 -1.72 2.94
C THR A 308 -14.51 -1.48 3.57
N PHE A 309 -13.50 -2.20 3.10
CA PHE A 309 -12.08 -2.05 3.49
C PHE A 309 -11.16 -2.58 2.39
N PHE A 310 -9.89 -2.20 2.46
CA PHE A 310 -8.84 -2.66 1.54
C PHE A 310 -7.88 -3.63 2.21
N ILE A 311 -7.28 -4.52 1.40
CA ILE A 311 -6.22 -5.43 1.80
C ILE A 311 -5.01 -5.22 0.89
N SER A 312 -3.86 -5.01 1.52
CA SER A 312 -2.55 -5.04 0.88
C SER A 312 -1.79 -6.27 1.39
N TYR A 313 -1.74 -7.32 0.57
CA TYR A 313 -0.99 -8.53 0.88
C TYR A 313 0.29 -8.56 0.08
N THR A 314 1.42 -8.40 0.75
CA THR A 314 2.74 -8.32 0.10
C THR A 314 3.47 -9.67 0.04
N GLY A 315 2.87 -10.75 0.59
CA GLY A 315 3.48 -12.07 0.62
C GLY A 315 4.75 -12.12 1.48
N LYS A 316 5.69 -13.00 1.11
CA LYS A 316 7.01 -13.03 1.74
C LYS A 316 7.80 -11.80 1.32
N VAL A 317 8.16 -11.01 2.29
CA VAL A 317 9.17 -9.97 2.09
C VAL A 317 10.50 -10.71 2.04
N GLY A 318 11.22 -10.59 0.93
CA GLY A 318 12.54 -11.22 0.80
C GLY A 318 13.43 -10.85 1.98
N ASP A 319 14.07 -11.85 2.55
CA ASP A 319 14.99 -11.72 3.67
C ASP A 319 16.31 -11.04 3.21
N THR A 320 16.25 -9.78 2.83
CA THR A 320 17.44 -8.94 2.95
C THR A 320 17.58 -8.71 4.45
N LYS A 321 18.21 -9.66 5.14
CA LYS A 321 18.62 -9.47 6.53
C LYS A 321 19.67 -8.37 6.52
N LEU A 322 19.18 -7.16 6.73
CA LEU A 322 20.04 -6.05 7.06
C LEU A 322 20.37 -6.19 8.54
N ASP A 323 21.58 -6.56 8.86
CA ASP A 323 22.00 -6.89 10.23
C ASP A 323 21.80 -5.72 11.20
N PHE A 324 21.74 -4.49 10.69
CA PHE A 324 21.52 -3.28 11.48
C PHE A 324 20.03 -2.92 11.68
N VAL A 325 19.08 -3.63 11.03
CA VAL A 325 17.64 -3.41 11.21
C VAL A 325 17.10 -4.37 12.27
N GLU A 326 16.43 -3.81 13.28
CA GLU A 326 15.70 -4.57 14.30
C GLU A 326 14.28 -4.90 13.83
N LYS A 327 13.57 -3.88 13.37
CA LYS A 327 12.17 -4.00 12.97
C LYS A 327 11.83 -3.05 11.81
N ASN A 328 10.88 -3.46 10.99
CA ASN A 328 10.36 -2.64 9.92
C ASN A 328 8.83 -2.55 10.03
N ASN A 329 8.31 -1.34 10.19
CA ASN A 329 6.90 -1.04 10.27
C ASN A 329 6.46 -0.26 9.02
N ILE A 330 5.24 -0.51 8.54
CA ILE A 330 4.64 0.25 7.44
C ILE A 330 3.33 0.84 7.94
N TYR A 331 3.21 2.15 7.79
CA TYR A 331 1.98 2.90 8.08
C TYR A 331 1.46 3.55 6.81
N ARG A 332 0.16 3.74 6.74
CA ARG A 332 -0.46 4.37 5.58
C ARG A 332 -1.35 5.52 6.00
N MET A 333 -1.25 6.60 5.24
CA MET A 333 -2.16 7.73 5.32
C MET A 333 -2.79 7.85 3.93
N THR A 334 -3.80 7.04 3.62
CA THR A 334 -4.24 6.91 2.21
C THR A 334 -5.69 7.30 1.99
N SER A 335 -6.62 6.79 2.77
CA SER A 335 -8.04 7.02 2.53
C SER A 335 -8.84 6.92 3.82
N ARG A 336 -10.12 7.27 3.72
CA ARG A 336 -11.09 7.06 4.81
C ARG A 336 -11.43 5.58 5.00
N LEU A 337 -11.10 4.74 4.03
CA LEU A 337 -11.39 3.32 4.13
C LEU A 337 -10.29 2.62 4.92
N PRO A 338 -10.67 1.71 5.82
CA PRO A 338 -9.70 0.90 6.55
C PRO A 338 -8.82 0.11 5.60
N MET A 339 -7.54 0.01 5.93
CA MET A 339 -6.59 -0.79 5.18
C MET A 339 -5.94 -1.84 6.08
N LEU A 340 -5.95 -3.08 5.61
CA LEU A 340 -5.26 -4.19 6.23
C LEU A 340 -4.00 -4.47 5.43
N ASP A 341 -2.86 -4.32 6.06
CA ASP A 341 -1.57 -4.76 5.51
C ASP A 341 -1.17 -6.09 6.13
N MET A 342 -0.80 -7.07 5.32
CA MET A 342 -0.28 -8.35 5.81
C MET A 342 0.98 -8.76 5.05
N LYS A 343 2.04 -9.07 5.79
CA LYS A 343 3.32 -9.53 5.26
C LYS A 343 3.86 -10.72 6.04
N ALA A 344 4.45 -11.70 5.33
CA ALA A 344 5.12 -12.83 5.95
C ALA A 344 6.61 -12.52 6.15
N GLN A 345 7.11 -12.72 7.37
CA GLN A 345 8.51 -12.53 7.72
C GLN A 345 8.90 -13.39 8.92
N ASN A 346 10.00 -14.13 8.82
CA ASN A 346 10.58 -14.93 9.92
C ASN A 346 9.58 -15.90 10.61
N GLY A 347 8.72 -16.56 9.83
CA GLY A 347 7.71 -17.51 10.35
C GLY A 347 6.47 -16.87 10.95
N TRP A 348 6.30 -15.56 10.81
CA TRP A 348 5.16 -14.79 11.27
C TRP A 348 4.46 -14.06 10.14
N PHE A 349 3.15 -13.96 10.22
CA PHE A 349 2.43 -12.90 9.53
C PHE A 349 2.31 -11.67 10.44
N ASN A 350 2.89 -10.56 10.00
CA ASN A 350 2.65 -9.25 10.60
C ASN A 350 1.41 -8.66 9.94
N VAL A 351 0.40 -8.35 10.76
CA VAL A 351 -0.87 -7.78 10.34
C VAL A 351 -0.98 -6.38 10.93
N ASN A 352 -1.28 -5.40 10.10
CA ASN A 352 -1.59 -4.03 10.53
C ASN A 352 -2.96 -3.63 10.01
N VAL A 353 -3.76 -3.01 10.86
CA VAL A 353 -5.06 -2.43 10.51
C VAL A 353 -4.96 -0.93 10.68
N THR A 354 -4.97 -0.19 9.58
CA THR A 354 -4.87 1.27 9.57
C THR A 354 -6.24 1.90 9.29
N GLN A 355 -6.60 2.91 10.07
CA GLN A 355 -7.82 3.70 9.92
C GLN A 355 -7.55 5.18 10.24
N ASP A 356 -8.45 6.06 9.79
CA ASP A 356 -8.47 7.48 10.14
C ASP A 356 -9.36 7.75 11.38
N ASN A 357 -9.24 6.92 12.41
CA ASN A 357 -10.07 6.97 13.61
C ASN A 357 -9.27 6.52 14.84
N LEU A 358 -9.59 7.10 16.01
CA LEU A 358 -9.00 6.72 17.30
C LEU A 358 -9.44 5.33 17.77
N ASN A 359 -10.67 4.93 17.44
CA ASN A 359 -11.20 3.62 17.76
C ASN A 359 -11.12 2.71 16.56
N ASN A 360 -10.44 1.59 16.70
CA ASN A 360 -10.25 0.62 15.61
C ASN A 360 -10.94 -0.72 15.93
N PRO A 361 -12.29 -0.78 15.85
CA PRO A 361 -13.02 -2.01 16.17
C PRO A 361 -12.69 -3.14 15.19
N LEU A 362 -12.23 -2.84 13.97
CA LEU A 362 -11.86 -3.86 12.98
C LEU A 362 -10.65 -4.67 13.44
N THR A 363 -9.74 -4.07 14.19
CA THR A 363 -8.61 -4.80 14.78
C THR A 363 -9.10 -5.88 15.74
N ASP A 364 -10.01 -5.54 16.64
CA ASP A 364 -10.55 -6.50 17.61
C ASP A 364 -11.40 -7.57 16.92
N MET A 365 -12.21 -7.19 15.93
CA MET A 365 -12.95 -8.13 15.09
C MET A 365 -11.99 -9.13 14.41
N LEU A 366 -10.91 -8.64 13.83
CA LEU A 366 -9.93 -9.48 13.13
C LEU A 366 -9.19 -10.41 14.10
N LYS A 367 -8.76 -9.90 15.26
CA LYS A 367 -8.15 -10.72 16.32
C LYS A 367 -9.10 -11.83 16.79
N ASN A 368 -10.38 -11.50 16.98
CA ASN A 368 -11.38 -12.49 17.35
C ASN A 368 -11.57 -13.54 16.27
N ALA A 369 -11.60 -13.14 14.99
CA ALA A 369 -11.67 -14.08 13.87
C ALA A 369 -10.48 -15.04 13.84
N PHE A 370 -9.26 -14.58 14.14
CA PHE A 370 -8.10 -15.45 14.23
C PHE A 370 -8.17 -16.40 15.43
N ARG A 371 -8.65 -15.95 16.59
CA ARG A 371 -8.87 -16.81 17.77
C ARG A 371 -9.93 -17.89 17.49
N GLU A 372 -11.02 -17.57 16.77
CA GLU A 372 -12.05 -18.52 16.35
C GLU A 372 -11.50 -19.67 15.51
N ILE A 373 -10.43 -19.45 14.75
CA ILE A 373 -9.76 -20.50 13.97
C ILE A 373 -8.55 -21.11 14.68
N GLY A 374 -8.39 -20.87 16.00
CA GLY A 374 -7.36 -21.45 16.83
C GLY A 374 -5.97 -20.79 16.75
N LEU A 375 -5.88 -19.57 16.25
CA LEU A 375 -4.61 -18.83 16.20
C LEU A 375 -4.47 -17.91 17.39
N GLU A 376 -3.28 -17.91 17.99
CA GLU A 376 -2.89 -16.97 19.03
C GLU A 376 -2.39 -15.66 18.43
N ILE A 377 -2.60 -14.56 19.18
CA ILE A 377 -2.17 -13.23 18.82
C ILE A 377 -0.93 -12.85 19.63
N TYR A 378 0.09 -12.34 18.96
CA TYR A 378 1.36 -11.97 19.56
C TYR A 378 1.73 -10.52 19.23
N GLU A 379 2.56 -9.92 20.10
CA GLU A 379 3.19 -8.61 19.89
C GLU A 379 2.22 -7.52 19.42
N GLU A 380 1.21 -7.28 20.22
CA GLU A 380 0.22 -6.22 19.92
C GLU A 380 0.86 -4.84 20.03
N THR A 381 0.66 -4.03 19.02
CA THR A 381 1.13 -2.63 18.98
C THR A 381 -0.02 -1.73 18.56
N LYS A 382 -0.06 -0.54 19.12
CA LYS A 382 -0.95 0.53 18.67
C LYS A 382 -0.13 1.77 18.38
N THR A 383 -0.24 2.28 17.18
CA THR A 383 0.50 3.45 16.73
C THR A 383 -0.44 4.52 16.23
N MET A 384 -0.25 5.75 16.69
CA MET A 384 -0.93 6.91 16.17
C MET A 384 0.00 7.67 15.23
N VAL A 385 -0.49 8.00 14.04
CA VAL A 385 0.18 8.85 13.06
C VAL A 385 -0.64 10.13 12.90
N THR A 386 -0.07 11.25 13.34
CA THR A 386 -0.76 12.55 13.33
C THR A 386 0.02 13.53 12.47
N PRO A 387 -0.55 14.02 11.36
CA PRO A 387 0.05 15.11 10.59
C PRO A 387 -0.15 16.44 11.31
N GLU A 388 0.92 17.22 11.43
CA GLU A 388 0.92 18.53 12.08
C GLU A 388 1.95 19.45 11.42
N ASN A 389 1.51 20.60 10.88
CA ASN A 389 2.40 21.61 10.31
C ASN A 389 3.42 21.06 9.27
N GLY A 390 2.97 20.20 8.37
CA GLY A 390 3.84 19.60 7.33
C GLY A 390 4.81 18.53 7.85
N ARG A 391 4.66 18.09 9.08
CA ARG A 391 5.41 16.99 9.70
C ARG A 391 4.46 15.90 10.17
N ILE A 392 5.00 14.75 10.53
CA ILE A 392 4.22 13.70 11.21
C ILE A 392 4.80 13.41 12.59
N THR A 393 3.89 13.12 13.51
CA THR A 393 4.21 12.48 14.78
C THR A 393 3.78 11.03 14.69
N ILE A 394 4.68 10.09 14.94
CA ILE A 394 4.40 8.66 15.05
C ILE A 394 4.62 8.30 16.52
N LYS A 395 3.57 7.89 17.19
CA LYS A 395 3.57 7.60 18.62
C LYS A 395 2.98 6.24 18.89
N GLN A 396 3.72 5.37 19.57
CA GLN A 396 3.15 4.16 20.18
C GLN A 396 2.29 4.56 21.40
N VAL A 397 1.13 3.94 21.54
CA VAL A 397 0.10 4.27 22.56
C VAL A 397 -0.17 3.05 23.43
#